data_5a69872d2ffeeef47c9f06cadb0db0f6
#
_entry.id   5a69872d2ffeeef47c9f06cadb0db0f6
#
_cell.length_a   1.000
_cell.length_b   1.000
_cell.length_c   1.000
_cell.angle_alpha   90.00
_cell.angle_beta   90.00
_cell.angle_gamma   90.00
#
_symmetry.space_group_name_H-M   'P 1'
#
loop_
_entity.id
_entity.type
_entity.pdbx_description
1 polymer ?
#
loop_
_entity_poly.entity_id
_entity_poly.type
_entity_poly.pdbx_seq_one_letter_code
_entity_poly.pdbx_strand_id
1 'polypeptide(L)'
;MLTKNQIRTFNRNGYVVINNFINSRQRKLLMRRAEQLIDEFQPPSKHSVFSTDEQERTSDDYFLNSGDQIRFFFEEKAIDQNGNFTVPKQKSINKIGHAQHILDPV
;
A
#
# COMPACT_ATOMS: atom_id res chain seq x y z
N MET A 1 -16.11 -16.25 -10.25
CA MET A 1 -15.81 -17.51 -9.51
C MET A 1 -14.64 -18.18 -10.23
N LEU A 2 -13.70 -18.79 -9.51
CA LEU A 2 -12.56 -19.51 -10.10
C LEU A 2 -13.04 -20.79 -10.79
N THR A 3 -12.44 -21.12 -11.93
CA THR A 3 -12.69 -22.41 -12.62
C THR A 3 -12.04 -23.57 -11.86
N LYS A 4 -12.53 -24.80 -12.09
CA LYS A 4 -11.93 -26.01 -11.49
C LYS A 4 -10.43 -26.14 -11.83
N ASN A 5 -10.02 -25.70 -13.01
CA ASN A 5 -8.61 -25.74 -13.43
C ASN A 5 -7.77 -24.70 -12.67
N GLN A 6 -8.28 -23.50 -12.45
CA GLN A 6 -7.60 -22.47 -11.66
C GLN A 6 -7.44 -22.93 -10.20
N ILE A 7 -8.43 -23.55 -9.61
CA ILE A 7 -8.36 -24.13 -8.26
C ILE A 7 -7.27 -25.22 -8.20
N ARG A 8 -7.26 -26.14 -9.18
CA ARG A 8 -6.20 -27.18 -9.25
C ARG A 8 -4.81 -26.58 -9.40
N THR A 9 -4.67 -25.52 -10.22
CA THR A 9 -3.40 -24.83 -10.41
C THR A 9 -2.95 -24.18 -9.10
N PHE A 10 -3.84 -23.49 -8.41
CA PHE A 10 -3.56 -22.90 -7.10
C PHE A 10 -3.11 -23.95 -6.08
N ASN A 11 -3.85 -25.04 -5.95
CA ASN A 11 -3.52 -26.11 -4.99
C ASN A 11 -2.17 -26.79 -5.27
N ARG A 12 -1.77 -26.87 -6.55
CA ARG A 12 -0.48 -27.46 -6.95
C ARG A 12 0.69 -26.51 -6.79
N ASN A 13 0.51 -25.21 -7.13
CA ASN A 13 1.60 -24.25 -7.29
C ASN A 13 1.67 -23.24 -6.13
N GLY A 14 0.64 -23.14 -5.29
CA GLY A 14 0.51 -22.11 -4.26
C GLY A 14 0.05 -20.74 -4.78
N TYR A 15 -0.10 -20.59 -6.10
CA TYR A 15 -0.60 -19.37 -6.74
C TYR A 15 -1.37 -19.67 -8.03
N VAL A 16 -2.17 -18.70 -8.48
CA VAL A 16 -2.81 -18.71 -9.80
C VAL A 16 -2.83 -17.30 -10.39
N VAL A 17 -2.52 -17.20 -11.68
CA VAL A 17 -2.61 -15.94 -12.43
C VAL A 17 -3.93 -15.90 -13.20
N ILE A 18 -4.69 -14.83 -13.01
CA ILE A 18 -5.94 -14.58 -13.70
C ILE A 18 -5.74 -13.40 -14.65
N ASN A 19 -5.54 -13.70 -15.92
CA ASN A 19 -5.35 -12.68 -16.93
C ASN A 19 -6.62 -11.84 -17.12
N ASN A 20 -6.45 -10.53 -17.35
CA ASN A 20 -7.54 -9.58 -17.58
C ASN A 20 -8.59 -9.58 -16.44
N PHE A 21 -8.18 -9.84 -15.19
CA PHE A 21 -9.07 -9.83 -14.03
C PHE A 21 -9.80 -8.50 -13.87
N ILE A 22 -9.10 -7.40 -14.09
CA ILE A 22 -9.69 -6.06 -14.17
C ILE A 22 -9.49 -5.46 -15.56
N ASN A 23 -10.46 -4.72 -16.05
CA ASN A 23 -10.37 -4.03 -17.34
C ASN A 23 -9.61 -2.69 -17.22
N SER A 24 -9.27 -2.07 -18.36
CA SER A 24 -8.51 -0.82 -18.39
C SER A 24 -9.23 0.35 -17.69
N ARG A 25 -10.57 0.38 -17.69
CA ARG A 25 -11.34 1.42 -17.00
C ARG A 25 -11.20 1.28 -15.49
N GLN A 26 -11.36 0.06 -14.97
CA GLN A 26 -11.18 -0.25 -13.54
C GLN A 26 -9.77 0.07 -13.08
N ARG A 27 -8.75 -0.36 -13.84
CA ARG A 27 -7.35 -0.04 -13.55
C ARG A 27 -7.10 1.46 -13.45
N LYS A 28 -7.59 2.25 -14.42
CA LYS A 28 -7.45 3.70 -14.40
C LYS A 28 -8.17 4.35 -13.21
N LEU A 29 -9.33 3.83 -12.82
CA LEU A 29 -10.07 4.31 -11.67
C LEU A 29 -9.27 4.11 -10.37
N LEU A 30 -8.75 2.90 -10.15
CA LEU A 30 -7.93 2.57 -8.98
C LEU A 30 -6.64 3.41 -8.92
N MET A 31 -5.96 3.59 -10.05
CA MET A 31 -4.76 4.44 -10.12
C MET A 31 -5.07 5.89 -9.73
N ARG A 32 -6.12 6.48 -10.31
CA ARG A 32 -6.53 7.86 -9.95
C ARG A 32 -6.91 7.97 -8.48
N ARG A 33 -7.57 6.95 -7.93
CA ARG A 33 -7.91 6.98 -6.50
C ARG A 33 -6.68 6.94 -5.62
N ALA A 34 -5.69 6.13 -5.94
CA ALA A 34 -4.42 6.10 -5.22
C ALA A 34 -3.69 7.46 -5.30
N GLU A 35 -3.63 8.09 -6.48
CA GLU A 35 -3.07 9.44 -6.67
C GLU A 35 -3.82 10.46 -5.81
N GLN A 36 -5.15 10.46 -5.81
CA GLN A 36 -5.99 11.32 -4.98
C GLN A 36 -5.69 11.18 -3.49
N LEU A 37 -5.64 9.94 -3.00
CA LEU A 37 -5.35 9.66 -1.60
C LEU A 37 -3.97 10.21 -1.18
N ILE A 38 -2.96 10.10 -2.06
CA ILE A 38 -1.63 10.66 -1.80
C ILE A 38 -1.66 12.19 -1.81
N ASP A 39 -2.38 12.81 -2.74
CA ASP A 39 -2.48 14.27 -2.83
C ASP A 39 -3.19 14.88 -1.61
N GLU A 40 -4.27 14.24 -1.17
CA GLU A 40 -5.06 14.66 0.01
C GLU A 40 -4.33 14.38 1.34
N PHE A 41 -3.43 13.39 1.37
CA PHE A 41 -2.72 13.02 2.59
C PHE A 41 -1.82 14.14 3.09
N GLN A 42 -1.98 14.47 4.36
CA GLN A 42 -1.12 15.40 5.09
C GLN A 42 -0.12 14.60 5.94
N PRO A 43 1.16 14.60 5.60
CA PRO A 43 2.16 13.86 6.38
C PRO A 43 2.21 14.36 7.83
N PRO A 44 2.22 13.44 8.81
CA PRO A 44 2.43 13.81 10.21
C PRO A 44 3.86 14.34 10.40
N SER A 45 4.11 15.05 11.50
CA SER A 45 5.44 15.56 11.84
C SER A 45 6.48 14.44 12.05
N LYS A 46 6.04 13.28 12.54
CA LYS A 46 6.85 12.07 12.62
C LYS A 46 6.45 11.12 11.48
N HIS A 47 7.35 10.86 10.57
CA HIS A 47 7.15 9.98 9.43
C HIS A 47 7.38 8.52 9.81
N SER A 48 6.47 7.64 9.41
CA SER A 48 6.64 6.19 9.52
C SER A 48 7.17 5.64 8.21
N VAL A 49 8.39 5.11 8.24
CA VAL A 49 9.05 4.49 7.10
C VAL A 49 8.67 3.00 7.05
N PHE A 50 8.37 2.48 5.88
CA PHE A 50 8.14 1.05 5.71
C PHE A 50 9.49 0.33 5.62
N SER A 51 9.97 -0.16 6.77
CA SER A 51 11.20 -0.93 6.85
C SER A 51 10.95 -2.44 6.69
N THR A 52 11.92 -3.14 6.11
CA THR A 52 11.99 -4.60 6.12
C THR A 52 12.58 -5.14 7.43
N ASP A 53 13.17 -4.27 8.27
CA ASP A 53 13.65 -4.64 9.60
C ASP A 53 12.47 -4.92 10.54
N GLU A 54 12.44 -6.12 11.09
CA GLU A 54 11.33 -6.57 11.95
C GLU A 54 11.28 -5.79 13.26
N GLN A 55 12.43 -5.45 13.85
CA GLN A 55 12.52 -4.74 15.10
C GLN A 55 12.03 -3.29 14.96
N GLU A 56 12.36 -2.61 13.86
CA GLU A 56 11.85 -1.27 13.58
C GLU A 56 10.33 -1.27 13.40
N ARG A 57 9.78 -2.23 12.66
CA ARG A 57 8.32 -2.35 12.44
C ARG A 57 7.56 -2.62 13.73
N THR A 58 8.06 -3.50 14.58
CA THR A 58 7.38 -3.90 15.82
C THR A 58 7.45 -2.83 16.92
N SER A 59 8.30 -1.82 16.80
CA SER A 59 8.39 -0.67 17.72
C SER A 59 7.66 0.58 17.22
N ASP A 60 7.10 0.58 16.01
CA ASP A 60 6.38 1.72 15.44
C ASP A 60 4.87 1.63 15.76
N ASP A 61 4.42 2.41 16.72
CA ASP A 61 2.99 2.50 17.10
C ASP A 61 2.09 2.93 15.94
N TYR A 62 2.59 3.75 15.03
CA TYR A 62 1.83 4.13 13.84
C TYR A 62 1.57 2.91 12.94
N PHE A 63 2.55 2.03 12.81
CA PHE A 63 2.40 0.76 12.09
C PHE A 63 1.48 -0.20 12.85
N LEU A 64 1.74 -0.43 14.14
CA LEU A 64 0.99 -1.40 14.95
C LEU A 64 -0.51 -1.06 15.04
N ASN A 65 -0.85 0.22 15.11
CA ASN A 65 -2.24 0.70 15.18
C ASN A 65 -2.84 1.04 13.80
N SER A 66 -2.36 0.44 12.72
CA SER A 66 -2.85 0.73 11.36
C SER A 66 -3.82 -0.31 10.79
N GLY A 67 -4.10 -1.40 11.53
CA GLY A 67 -4.86 -2.53 11.02
C GLY A 67 -6.28 -2.20 10.55
N ASP A 68 -6.93 -1.25 11.18
CA ASP A 68 -8.30 -0.81 10.93
C ASP A 68 -8.39 0.58 10.27
N GLN A 69 -7.27 1.10 9.74
CA GLN A 69 -7.19 2.45 9.17
C GLN A 69 -6.49 2.45 7.81
N ILE A 70 -6.72 3.53 7.04
CA ILE A 70 -5.92 3.84 5.86
C ILE A 70 -4.76 4.72 6.31
N ARG A 71 -3.55 4.17 6.30
CA ARG A 71 -2.32 4.89 6.66
C ARG A 71 -1.30 4.82 5.55
N PHE A 72 -0.36 5.78 5.56
CA PHE A 72 0.66 5.93 4.54
C PHE A 72 2.03 5.70 5.15
N PHE A 73 2.83 4.88 4.49
CA PHE A 73 4.19 4.56 4.91
C PHE A 73 5.16 4.99 3.81
N PHE A 74 6.28 5.55 4.22
CA PHE A 74 7.25 6.14 3.31
C PHE A 74 8.33 5.15 2.90
N GLU A 75 8.94 5.41 1.75
CA GLU A 75 10.18 4.76 1.33
C GLU A 75 11.34 5.15 2.25
N GLU A 76 12.25 4.22 2.54
CA GLU A 76 13.39 4.44 3.44
C GLU A 76 14.25 5.63 3.05
N LYS A 77 14.43 5.86 1.74
CA LYS A 77 15.27 6.94 1.20
C LYS A 77 14.51 8.22 0.87
N ALA A 78 13.21 8.23 1.09
CA ALA A 78 12.38 9.40 0.77
C ALA A 78 12.41 10.48 1.84
N ILE A 79 12.94 10.17 3.03
CA ILE A 79 13.04 11.05 4.18
C ILE A 79 14.51 11.13 4.62
N ASP A 80 15.05 12.31 4.81
CA ASP A 80 16.40 12.53 5.34
C ASP A 80 16.44 12.42 6.88
N GLN A 81 17.65 12.51 7.45
CA GLN A 81 17.86 12.43 8.91
C GLN A 81 17.18 13.58 9.69
N ASN A 82 16.83 14.67 9.01
CA ASN A 82 16.16 15.84 9.60
C ASN A 82 14.63 15.75 9.44
N GLY A 83 14.11 14.70 8.81
CA GLY A 83 12.68 14.51 8.55
C GLY A 83 12.16 15.22 7.30
N ASN A 84 13.04 15.72 6.42
CA ASN A 84 12.64 16.39 5.19
C ASN A 84 12.51 15.40 4.03
N PHE A 85 11.58 15.67 3.12
CA PHE A 85 11.46 14.88 1.89
C PHE A 85 12.66 15.12 0.96
N THR A 86 13.27 14.02 0.52
CA THR A 86 14.35 14.02 -0.50
C THR A 86 13.78 13.91 -1.92
N VAL A 87 12.51 13.55 -2.04
CA VAL A 87 11.76 13.41 -3.30
C VAL A 87 10.36 14.03 -3.16
N PRO A 88 9.66 14.37 -4.25
CA PRO A 88 8.28 14.82 -4.18
C PRO A 88 7.39 13.84 -3.43
N LYS A 89 6.40 14.34 -2.68
CA LYS A 89 5.46 13.54 -1.87
C LYS A 89 4.85 12.37 -2.66
N GLN A 90 4.48 12.58 -3.91
CA GLN A 90 3.89 11.57 -4.80
C GLN A 90 4.84 10.38 -5.09
N LYS A 91 6.14 10.56 -4.86
CA LYS A 91 7.18 9.53 -5.05
C LYS A 91 7.75 9.00 -3.74
N SER A 92 7.28 9.52 -2.62
CA SER A 92 7.80 9.16 -1.30
C SER A 92 7.05 8.02 -0.62
N ILE A 93 5.87 7.64 -1.13
CA ILE A 93 5.02 6.62 -0.52
C ILE A 93 5.41 5.23 -1.01
N ASN A 94 5.76 4.36 -0.08
CA ASN A 94 5.98 2.93 -0.31
C ASN A 94 4.67 2.16 -0.28
N LYS A 95 3.82 2.43 0.72
CA LYS A 95 2.63 1.64 0.98
C LYS A 95 1.47 2.50 1.49
N ILE A 96 0.28 2.21 0.99
CA ILE A 96 -1.00 2.65 1.56
C ILE A 96 -1.68 1.41 2.14
N GLY A 97 -1.93 1.38 3.41
CA GLY A 97 -2.51 0.22 4.11
C GLY A 97 -3.06 0.62 5.48
N HIS A 98 -3.79 -0.25 6.16
CA HIS A 98 -4.05 -1.66 5.85
C HIS A 98 -5.53 -1.89 5.46
N ALA A 99 -6.44 -1.04 5.89
CA ALA A 99 -7.88 -1.22 5.69
C ALA A 99 -8.42 -0.55 4.41
N GLN A 100 -7.57 -0.18 3.46
CA GLN A 100 -7.99 0.51 2.24
C GLN A 100 -9.09 -0.24 1.49
N HIS A 101 -8.97 -1.54 1.36
CA HIS A 101 -9.95 -2.40 0.67
C HIS A 101 -11.31 -2.54 1.38
N ILE A 102 -11.44 -1.99 2.60
CA ILE A 102 -12.68 -1.99 3.39
C ILE A 102 -13.25 -0.59 3.50
N LEU A 103 -12.38 0.40 3.72
CA LEU A 103 -12.78 1.77 4.06
C LEU A 103 -12.87 2.69 2.84
N ASP A 104 -12.11 2.42 1.78
CA ASP A 104 -12.17 3.24 0.57
C ASP A 104 -13.36 2.81 -0.30
N PRO A 105 -14.19 3.74 -0.78
CA PRO A 105 -15.38 3.44 -1.56
C PRO A 105 -15.11 3.06 -3.04
N VAL A 106 -13.87 3.07 -3.51
CA VAL A 106 -13.48 2.81 -4.93
C VAL A 106 -12.91 1.40 -5.15
#